data_ada1bfe5ced7ad0fae837ac2af230275
#
_entry.id   ada1bfe5ced7ad0fae837ac2af230275
#
_cell.length_a   1.000
_cell.length_b   1.000
_cell.length_c   1.000
_cell.angle_alpha   90.00
_cell.angle_beta   90.00
_cell.angle_gamma   90.00
#
_symmetry.space_group_name_H-M   'P 1'
#
loop_
_entity.id
_entity.type
_entity.pdbx_description
1 polymer ?
#
loop_
_entity_poly.entity_id
_entity_poly.type
_entity_poly.pdbx_seq_one_letter_code
_entity_poly.pdbx_strand_id
1 'polypeptide(L)'
;MRKNFARLAMLAMALMLVLSACGGQPAAVPQEQPAAQQPAAGSPEQPAAQQEEKLKACFIYVGPIGDIGWTNAHDVGRRYVDDKYDWLETAYAESVPEADSERFIDRFVVEEKCKVVFTTSFGFMDATLAAAQKYPDNYFFHVSGYKRAPNMGTLMADFYQLYYLNGLMAGALTKSGKVGYVAAHPIPELVRHIDAFALGVREANPEATVEVNWIFAWYDPAKAREAAEALIANGVDVLAFTEDTATVVQVAEEYTAKGQPVYSFGHYSPMAQFGPNSMVSGQLVNWGVLYEDILTKIYLGIYTTKNLENVDYWGLLSGGPNLGAPASVELGGDFGVPVNPVFEDQLKAVKLTDPVLGDISVYDLVFKRIEQMKDPAVLFDPFAGPINDQDGALKIKDGQRLTVFELNTIDWFVEGVIGKAKP
;
A
#
# COMPACT_ATOMS: atom_id res chain seq x y z
N MET A 1 11.26 -42.81 17.75
CA MET A 1 12.11 -43.49 16.75
C MET A 1 12.56 -42.42 15.76
N ARG A 2 13.75 -41.86 15.96
CA ARG A 2 15.00 -42.14 15.22
C ARG A 2 14.79 -42.02 13.71
N LYS A 3 15.42 -41.13 13.01
CA LYS A 3 16.76 -40.58 12.86
C LYS A 3 17.02 -40.36 11.37
N ASN A 4 17.64 -39.23 11.05
CA ASN A 4 18.71 -39.03 10.08
C ASN A 4 18.37 -39.07 8.58
N PHE A 5 18.77 -38.02 7.82
CA PHE A 5 20.09 -37.97 7.21
C PHE A 5 20.42 -36.52 6.78
N ALA A 6 21.46 -36.03 7.37
CA ALA A 6 22.25 -34.92 6.87
C ALA A 6 23.44 -35.50 6.07
N ARG A 7 24.06 -34.65 5.27
CA ARG A 7 25.42 -34.71 4.71
C ARG A 7 25.56 -35.36 3.31
N LEU A 8 26.02 -34.55 2.36
CA LEU A 8 27.36 -34.70 1.82
C LEU A 8 27.81 -33.39 1.17
N ALA A 9 28.82 -32.85 1.81
CA ALA A 9 29.64 -31.75 1.33
C ALA A 9 30.94 -32.36 0.77
N MET A 10 31.64 -31.54 -0.05
CA MET A 10 33.08 -31.54 -0.26
C MET A 10 33.79 -32.80 -0.79
N LEU A 11 34.58 -32.57 -1.84
CA LEU A 11 36.00 -32.91 -1.98
C LEU A 11 36.46 -32.25 -3.28
N ALA A 12 37.24 -31.18 -3.30
CA ALA A 12 38.65 -31.08 -2.90
C ALA A 12 39.59 -31.76 -3.92
N MET A 13 40.40 -30.95 -4.58
CA MET A 13 41.79 -30.69 -4.20
C MET A 13 42.80 -31.70 -4.70
N ALA A 14 43.77 -31.13 -5.27
CA ALA A 14 45.22 -31.47 -5.19
C ALA A 14 45.85 -32.20 -6.36
N LEU A 15 46.78 -31.50 -6.94
CA LEU A 15 48.22 -31.68 -6.86
C LEU A 15 48.79 -32.71 -7.81
N MET A 16 49.67 -32.28 -8.72
CA MET A 16 51.05 -32.83 -8.76
C MET A 16 51.98 -31.97 -9.63
N LEU A 17 52.98 -31.44 -8.95
CA LEU A 17 54.27 -31.04 -9.49
C LEU A 17 55.11 -32.29 -9.82
N VAL A 18 55.74 -32.31 -10.99
CA VAL A 18 56.98 -33.09 -11.15
C VAL A 18 57.98 -32.26 -11.94
N LEU A 19 59.08 -31.99 -11.29
CA LEU A 19 60.31 -31.49 -11.85
C LEU A 19 61.02 -32.59 -12.66
N SER A 20 61.64 -32.19 -13.79
CA SER A 20 62.93 -32.84 -14.19
C SER A 20 63.78 -31.88 -15.00
N ALA A 21 64.93 -31.64 -14.51
CA ALA A 21 66.01 -30.87 -15.09
C ALA A 21 66.93 -31.77 -15.95
N CYS A 22 67.45 -31.17 -16.98
CA CYS A 22 68.82 -31.44 -17.56
C CYS A 22 68.94 -30.53 -18.79
N GLY A 23 69.82 -29.63 -18.89
CA GLY A 23 71.24 -29.52 -18.86
C GLY A 23 71.82 -29.47 -20.30
N GLY A 24 72.32 -28.31 -20.75
CA GLY A 24 73.01 -28.20 -22.00
C GLY A 24 73.20 -26.77 -22.50
N GLN A 25 74.32 -26.15 -22.26
CA GLN A 25 74.81 -24.87 -22.81
C GLN A 25 75.87 -25.19 -23.91
N PRO A 26 76.38 -24.17 -24.65
CA PRO A 26 75.81 -23.12 -25.51
C PRO A 26 76.42 -23.16 -26.91
N ALA A 27 75.82 -22.49 -27.85
CA ALA A 27 76.46 -22.10 -29.11
C ALA A 27 76.03 -20.67 -29.53
N ALA A 28 77.02 -20.01 -30.16
CA ALA A 28 77.20 -18.58 -30.31
C ALA A 28 76.28 -17.90 -31.29
N VAL A 29 76.13 -16.61 -31.04
CA VAL A 29 75.40 -15.52 -31.75
C VAL A 29 75.89 -15.35 -33.20
N PRO A 30 75.00 -14.89 -34.09
CA PRO A 30 75.26 -13.70 -34.89
C PRO A 30 74.28 -12.55 -34.67
N GLN A 31 74.80 -11.36 -34.53
CA GLN A 31 74.10 -10.09 -34.51
C GLN A 31 73.47 -9.83 -35.91
N GLU A 32 72.23 -9.54 -35.90
CA GLU A 32 71.53 -8.84 -37.02
C GLU A 32 70.97 -7.48 -36.59
N GLN A 33 71.07 -6.52 -37.47
CA GLN A 33 70.79 -5.09 -37.32
C GLN A 33 69.34 -4.78 -37.07
N PRO A 34 68.99 -3.61 -36.47
CA PRO A 34 67.61 -3.27 -36.14
C PRO A 34 66.82 -2.91 -37.39
N ALA A 35 65.76 -3.66 -37.59
CA ALA A 35 64.73 -3.33 -38.58
C ALA A 35 63.82 -2.19 -38.06
N ALA A 36 63.55 -1.24 -38.94
CA ALA A 36 62.73 -0.07 -38.68
C ALA A 36 61.35 -0.46 -38.14
N GLN A 37 60.94 0.17 -37.02
CA GLN A 37 59.60 0.10 -36.47
C GLN A 37 58.60 0.76 -37.45
N GLN A 38 57.71 -0.02 -38.04
CA GLN A 38 56.44 0.47 -38.60
C GLN A 38 55.51 0.94 -37.49
N PRO A 39 54.78 2.05 -37.66
CA PRO A 39 53.76 2.47 -36.66
C PRO A 39 52.70 1.39 -36.55
N ALA A 40 52.38 0.95 -35.35
CA ALA A 40 51.27 0.07 -35.05
C ALA A 40 49.97 0.77 -35.50
N ALA A 41 49.24 0.11 -36.40
CA ALA A 41 47.86 0.51 -36.72
C ALA A 41 47.04 0.52 -35.46
N GLY A 42 46.49 1.67 -35.08
CA GLY A 42 45.61 1.83 -33.94
C GLY A 42 44.44 0.85 -34.04
N SER A 43 44.26 0.05 -33.02
CA SER A 43 43.02 -0.70 -32.85
C SER A 43 41.83 0.28 -32.96
N PRO A 44 40.78 -0.07 -33.65
CA PRO A 44 39.61 0.80 -33.69
C PRO A 44 39.09 0.90 -32.24
N GLU A 45 39.04 2.12 -31.74
CA GLU A 45 38.38 2.47 -30.47
C GLU A 45 36.93 1.99 -30.57
N GLN A 46 36.58 0.99 -29.82
CA GLN A 46 35.21 0.54 -29.70
C GLN A 46 34.39 1.74 -29.21
N PRO A 47 33.30 2.14 -29.95
CA PRO A 47 32.45 3.21 -29.43
C PRO A 47 32.04 2.87 -27.99
N ALA A 48 32.31 3.79 -27.09
CA ALA A 48 31.78 3.68 -25.74
C ALA A 48 30.28 3.41 -25.83
N ALA A 49 29.81 2.31 -25.27
CA ALA A 49 28.41 2.01 -25.21
C ALA A 49 27.72 3.25 -24.60
N GLN A 50 26.89 3.92 -25.40
CA GLN A 50 26.02 4.97 -24.87
C GLN A 50 25.21 4.30 -23.76
N GLN A 51 25.43 4.66 -22.51
CA GLN A 51 24.53 4.32 -21.45
C GLN A 51 23.18 4.92 -21.84
N GLU A 52 22.21 4.08 -22.14
CA GLU A 52 20.84 4.53 -22.33
C GLU A 52 20.43 5.29 -21.08
N GLU A 53 19.96 6.52 -21.25
CA GLU A 53 19.53 7.38 -20.15
C GLU A 53 18.35 6.69 -19.44
N LYS A 54 18.52 6.40 -18.15
CA LYS A 54 17.48 5.73 -17.37
C LYS A 54 16.24 6.62 -17.24
N LEU A 55 15.06 6.03 -17.24
CA LEU A 55 13.85 6.71 -16.86
C LEU A 55 13.92 7.06 -15.37
N LYS A 56 13.89 8.36 -15.03
CA LYS A 56 13.91 8.78 -13.63
C LYS A 56 12.51 9.08 -13.14
N ALA A 57 12.08 8.33 -12.08
CA ALA A 57 10.81 8.49 -11.39
C ALA A 57 11.01 8.97 -9.94
N CYS A 58 10.30 10.02 -9.55
CA CYS A 58 10.46 10.67 -8.27
C CYS A 58 9.17 10.65 -7.46
N PHE A 59 9.30 10.48 -6.14
CA PHE A 59 8.18 10.26 -5.24
C PHE A 59 8.17 11.33 -4.15
N ILE A 60 7.01 11.95 -3.91
CA ILE A 60 6.82 12.94 -2.85
C ILE A 60 5.90 12.35 -1.80
N TYR A 61 6.43 12.19 -0.59
CA TYR A 61 5.75 11.59 0.56
C TYR A 61 5.40 12.64 1.61
N VAL A 62 4.20 12.54 2.17
CA VAL A 62 3.70 13.45 3.22
C VAL A 62 4.32 13.14 4.59
N GLY A 63 4.59 11.88 4.88
CA GLY A 63 5.20 11.39 6.12
C GLY A 63 6.62 10.91 5.95
N PRO A 64 7.27 10.45 7.02
CA PRO A 64 8.58 9.80 6.96
C PRO A 64 8.44 8.35 6.46
N ILE A 65 9.46 7.82 5.76
CA ILE A 65 9.46 6.43 5.28
C ILE A 65 9.45 5.39 6.41
N GLY A 66 9.68 5.81 7.64
CA GLY A 66 9.64 4.96 8.85
C GLY A 66 8.33 5.04 9.62
N ASP A 67 7.24 5.56 9.05
CA ASP A 67 5.95 5.73 9.73
C ASP A 67 5.25 4.39 10.06
N ILE A 68 5.62 3.31 9.37
CA ILE A 68 4.93 2.01 9.44
C ILE A 68 3.46 2.14 9.00
N GLY A 69 3.17 3.07 8.11
CA GLY A 69 1.84 3.39 7.59
C GLY A 69 1.87 3.62 6.08
N TRP A 70 1.23 4.71 5.67
CA TRP A 70 1.06 5.11 4.28
C TRP A 70 2.39 5.32 3.56
N THR A 71 3.26 6.17 4.11
CA THR A 71 4.53 6.49 3.46
C THR A 71 5.45 5.29 3.36
N ASN A 72 5.53 4.46 4.41
CA ASN A 72 6.28 3.21 4.39
C ASN A 72 5.80 2.29 3.26
N ALA A 73 4.48 2.09 3.13
CA ALA A 73 3.91 1.23 2.08
C ALA A 73 4.26 1.73 0.66
N HIS A 74 4.20 3.04 0.45
CA HIS A 74 4.59 3.65 -0.83
C HIS A 74 6.10 3.50 -1.11
N ASP A 75 6.96 3.70 -0.10
CA ASP A 75 8.41 3.54 -0.27
C ASP A 75 8.81 2.08 -0.51
N VAL A 76 8.14 1.12 0.11
CA VAL A 76 8.29 -0.31 -0.22
C VAL A 76 7.98 -0.55 -1.70
N GLY A 77 6.88 0.04 -2.21
CA GLY A 77 6.52 -0.04 -3.62
C GLY A 77 7.54 0.64 -4.56
N ARG A 78 8.08 1.80 -4.17
CA ARG A 78 9.15 2.47 -4.91
C ARG A 78 10.40 1.60 -4.99
N ARG A 79 10.88 1.09 -3.86
CA ARG A 79 12.07 0.21 -3.83
C ARG A 79 11.88 -1.05 -4.65
N TYR A 80 10.68 -1.64 -4.62
CA TYR A 80 10.38 -2.82 -5.44
C TYR A 80 10.62 -2.57 -6.93
N VAL A 81 10.20 -1.43 -7.48
CA VAL A 81 10.43 -1.14 -8.90
C VAL A 81 11.86 -0.70 -9.20
N ASP A 82 12.50 0.03 -8.29
CA ASP A 82 13.90 0.46 -8.40
C ASP A 82 14.85 -0.75 -8.45
N ASP A 83 14.66 -1.73 -7.57
CA ASP A 83 15.46 -2.95 -7.50
C ASP A 83 15.19 -3.89 -8.69
N LYS A 84 14.03 -3.79 -9.32
CA LYS A 84 13.59 -4.73 -10.37
C LYS A 84 14.09 -4.37 -11.75
N TYR A 85 14.28 -3.08 -12.05
CA TYR A 85 14.49 -2.61 -13.42
C TYR A 85 15.75 -1.76 -13.59
N ASP A 86 16.71 -2.28 -14.37
CA ASP A 86 17.96 -1.57 -14.71
C ASP A 86 17.76 -0.28 -15.50
N TRP A 87 16.65 -0.16 -16.25
CA TRP A 87 16.30 1.03 -17.04
C TRP A 87 15.63 2.14 -16.19
N LEU A 88 15.34 1.88 -14.93
CA LEU A 88 14.70 2.83 -14.02
C LEU A 88 15.71 3.34 -12.97
N GLU A 89 15.54 4.59 -12.58
CA GLU A 89 16.17 5.21 -11.41
C GLU A 89 15.08 5.88 -10.60
N THR A 90 15.07 5.71 -9.27
CA THR A 90 14.10 6.40 -8.43
C THR A 90 14.75 7.34 -7.43
N ALA A 91 14.04 8.42 -7.08
CA ALA A 91 14.36 9.32 -5.99
C ALA A 91 13.10 9.66 -5.18
N TYR A 92 13.27 10.16 -3.97
CA TYR A 92 12.13 10.56 -3.14
C TYR A 92 12.43 11.77 -2.25
N ALA A 93 11.37 12.41 -1.80
CA ALA A 93 11.39 13.36 -0.70
C ALA A 93 10.32 12.95 0.31
N GLU A 94 10.69 12.88 1.58
CA GLU A 94 9.81 12.50 2.68
C GLU A 94 9.47 13.66 3.59
N SER A 95 8.41 13.50 4.40
CA SER A 95 7.96 14.53 5.36
C SER A 95 7.73 15.91 4.71
N VAL A 96 7.17 15.88 3.50
CA VAL A 96 6.86 17.11 2.74
C VAL A 96 5.51 17.64 3.20
N PRO A 97 5.46 18.85 3.79
CA PRO A 97 4.18 19.49 4.11
C PRO A 97 3.34 19.70 2.84
N GLU A 98 2.03 19.49 2.91
CA GLU A 98 1.15 19.64 1.75
C GLU A 98 1.23 21.03 1.13
N ALA A 99 1.40 22.07 1.94
CA ALA A 99 1.60 23.45 1.49
C ALA A 99 2.91 23.69 0.70
N ASP A 100 3.90 22.82 0.84
CA ASP A 100 5.21 22.92 0.19
C ASP A 100 5.31 22.07 -1.09
N SER A 101 4.27 21.30 -1.43
CA SER A 101 4.28 20.31 -2.51
C SER A 101 4.70 20.88 -3.86
N GLU A 102 4.24 22.08 -4.23
CA GLU A 102 4.62 22.74 -5.50
C GLU A 102 6.14 22.93 -5.60
N ARG A 103 6.77 23.40 -4.53
CA ARG A 103 8.22 23.62 -4.47
C ARG A 103 9.02 22.33 -4.65
N PHE A 104 8.56 21.22 -4.06
CA PHE A 104 9.23 19.93 -4.21
C PHE A 104 9.01 19.32 -5.59
N ILE A 105 7.84 19.48 -6.20
CA ILE A 105 7.58 19.07 -7.59
C ILE A 105 8.50 19.85 -8.55
N ASP A 106 8.58 21.17 -8.38
CA ASP A 106 9.47 22.03 -9.20
C ASP A 106 10.93 21.59 -9.08
N ARG A 107 11.42 21.33 -7.87
CA ARG A 107 12.77 20.83 -7.63
C ARG A 107 13.01 19.50 -8.36
N PHE A 108 12.11 18.55 -8.26
CA PHE A 108 12.25 17.27 -8.93
C PHE A 108 12.29 17.38 -10.45
N VAL A 109 11.42 18.20 -11.05
CA VAL A 109 11.39 18.37 -12.49
C VAL A 109 12.60 19.18 -12.99
N VAL A 110 12.92 20.29 -12.33
CA VAL A 110 13.90 21.26 -12.85
C VAL A 110 15.33 20.88 -12.45
N GLU A 111 15.57 20.54 -11.19
CA GLU A 111 16.93 20.31 -10.67
C GLU A 111 17.32 18.83 -10.82
N GLU A 112 16.45 17.91 -10.40
CA GLU A 112 16.75 16.49 -10.39
C GLU A 112 16.40 15.77 -11.70
N LYS A 113 15.78 16.46 -12.66
CA LYS A 113 15.43 15.95 -14.00
C LYS A 113 14.52 14.72 -13.97
N CYS A 114 13.65 14.62 -12.97
CA CYS A 114 12.67 13.56 -12.91
C CYS A 114 11.72 13.64 -14.10
N LYS A 115 11.56 12.55 -14.81
CA LYS A 115 10.64 12.46 -15.95
C LYS A 115 9.22 12.10 -15.50
N VAL A 116 9.10 11.32 -14.45
CA VAL A 116 7.85 10.90 -13.83
C VAL A 116 7.83 11.38 -12.37
N VAL A 117 6.74 11.98 -11.93
CA VAL A 117 6.57 12.41 -10.54
C VAL A 117 5.30 11.79 -9.97
N PHE A 118 5.45 11.03 -8.88
CA PHE A 118 4.36 10.51 -8.06
C PHE A 118 4.20 11.37 -6.82
N THR A 119 2.97 11.80 -6.55
CA THR A 119 2.61 12.57 -5.35
C THR A 119 1.61 11.77 -4.51
N THR A 120 1.93 11.49 -3.25
CA THR A 120 1.24 10.49 -2.44
C THR A 120 0.52 11.09 -1.23
N SER A 121 -0.20 12.18 -1.41
CA SER A 121 -1.13 12.70 -0.41
C SER A 121 -2.28 13.42 -1.10
N PHE A 122 -3.48 13.31 -0.53
CA PHE A 122 -4.67 14.01 -1.04
C PHE A 122 -4.44 15.51 -1.20
N GLY A 123 -3.77 16.15 -0.25
CA GLY A 123 -3.49 17.58 -0.28
C GLY A 123 -2.47 18.02 -1.35
N PHE A 124 -1.77 17.09 -2.00
CA PHE A 124 -0.88 17.42 -3.12
C PHE A 124 -1.61 17.57 -4.47
N MET A 125 -2.91 17.30 -4.53
CA MET A 125 -3.68 17.19 -5.77
C MET A 125 -3.63 18.45 -6.63
N ASP A 126 -3.86 19.63 -6.04
CA ASP A 126 -3.90 20.89 -6.77
C ASP A 126 -2.52 21.33 -7.27
N ALA A 127 -1.50 21.14 -6.45
CA ALA A 127 -0.11 21.40 -6.84
C ALA A 127 0.36 20.47 -7.97
N THR A 128 -0.06 19.19 -7.94
CA THR A 128 0.25 18.23 -9.00
C THR A 128 -0.43 18.61 -10.31
N LEU A 129 -1.69 19.04 -10.27
CA LEU A 129 -2.41 19.52 -11.46
C LEU A 129 -1.76 20.79 -12.04
N ALA A 130 -1.38 21.74 -11.19
CA ALA A 130 -0.68 22.95 -11.60
C ALA A 130 0.68 22.62 -12.26
N ALA A 131 1.42 21.68 -11.69
CA ALA A 131 2.69 21.20 -12.24
C ALA A 131 2.49 20.49 -13.59
N ALA A 132 1.44 19.67 -13.74
CA ALA A 132 1.12 19.03 -15.02
C ALA A 132 0.88 20.06 -16.15
N GLN A 133 0.23 21.18 -15.82
CA GLN A 133 0.04 22.29 -16.77
C GLN A 133 1.35 23.03 -17.08
N LYS A 134 2.20 23.21 -16.07
CA LYS A 134 3.48 23.93 -16.16
C LYS A 134 4.56 23.13 -16.91
N TYR A 135 4.54 21.81 -16.78
CA TYR A 135 5.54 20.89 -17.35
C TYR A 135 4.91 19.86 -18.28
N PRO A 136 4.49 20.24 -19.49
CA PRO A 136 3.71 19.38 -20.39
C PRO A 136 4.48 18.15 -20.91
N ASP A 137 5.79 18.15 -20.79
CA ASP A 137 6.64 17.05 -21.23
C ASP A 137 6.95 16.03 -20.14
N ASN A 138 6.47 16.25 -18.89
CA ASN A 138 6.64 15.35 -17.77
C ASN A 138 5.36 14.56 -17.50
N TYR A 139 5.49 13.42 -16.84
CA TYR A 139 4.38 12.57 -16.40
C TYR A 139 4.12 12.80 -14.91
N PHE A 140 2.86 12.93 -14.57
CA PHE A 140 2.43 13.07 -13.17
C PHE A 140 1.41 11.99 -12.82
N PHE A 141 1.56 11.43 -11.64
CA PHE A 141 0.59 10.51 -11.06
C PHE A 141 0.28 10.91 -9.62
N HIS A 142 -0.98 11.13 -9.35
CA HIS A 142 -1.45 11.54 -8.04
C HIS A 142 -2.20 10.40 -7.34
N VAL A 143 -1.81 10.08 -6.11
CA VAL A 143 -2.45 9.07 -5.29
C VAL A 143 -3.54 9.72 -4.45
N SER A 144 -4.70 9.04 -4.29
CA SER A 144 -5.85 9.49 -3.50
C SER A 144 -6.64 10.68 -4.10
N GLY A 145 -6.27 11.18 -5.28
CA GLY A 145 -6.98 12.28 -5.93
C GLY A 145 -7.88 11.84 -7.10
N TYR A 146 -8.59 12.82 -7.66
CA TYR A 146 -9.52 12.62 -8.78
C TYR A 146 -9.34 13.63 -9.93
N LYS A 147 -8.45 14.62 -9.78
CA LYS A 147 -8.15 15.58 -10.85
C LYS A 147 -7.11 15.00 -11.80
N ARG A 148 -7.34 15.16 -13.10
CA ARG A 148 -6.47 14.62 -14.16
C ARG A 148 -6.21 15.66 -15.25
N ALA A 149 -5.19 15.42 -16.07
CA ALA A 149 -4.79 16.23 -17.21
C ALA A 149 -4.18 15.32 -18.28
N PRO A 150 -3.92 15.81 -19.52
CA PRO A 150 -3.31 14.98 -20.57
C PRO A 150 -2.03 14.24 -20.16
N ASN A 151 -1.24 14.81 -19.26
CA ASN A 151 -0.01 14.24 -18.70
C ASN A 151 -0.09 13.92 -17.21
N MET A 152 -1.30 13.87 -16.63
CA MET A 152 -1.54 13.54 -15.23
C MET A 152 -2.65 12.49 -15.12
N GLY A 153 -2.30 11.32 -14.60
CA GLY A 153 -3.23 10.27 -14.17
C GLY A 153 -3.41 10.23 -12.66
N THR A 154 -4.37 9.44 -12.21
CA THR A 154 -4.61 9.16 -10.80
C THR A 154 -4.49 7.67 -10.51
N LEU A 155 -4.15 7.34 -9.27
CA LEU A 155 -4.17 5.96 -8.79
C LEU A 155 -4.61 5.92 -7.33
N MET A 156 -5.35 4.87 -7.00
CA MET A 156 -5.77 4.55 -5.66
C MET A 156 -5.95 3.03 -5.53
N ALA A 157 -5.58 2.50 -4.39
CA ALA A 157 -6.06 1.19 -3.97
C ALA A 157 -7.25 1.43 -3.05
N ASP A 158 -8.41 0.90 -3.41
CA ASP A 158 -9.62 1.20 -2.64
C ASP A 158 -9.77 0.23 -1.47
N PHE A 159 -9.45 0.74 -0.30
CA PHE A 159 -9.42 -0.03 0.94
C PHE A 159 -10.80 -0.21 1.56
N TYR A 160 -11.81 0.53 1.19
CA TYR A 160 -13.10 0.49 1.87
C TYR A 160 -13.69 -0.92 1.92
N GLN A 161 -13.45 -1.74 0.90
CA GLN A 161 -13.86 -3.14 0.90
C GLN A 161 -13.18 -3.94 2.02
N LEU A 162 -11.88 -3.72 2.26
CA LEU A 162 -11.17 -4.38 3.35
C LEU A 162 -11.55 -3.82 4.72
N TYR A 163 -11.86 -2.52 4.80
CA TYR A 163 -12.42 -1.93 6.02
C TYR A 163 -13.76 -2.54 6.40
N TYR A 164 -14.63 -2.81 5.42
CA TYR A 164 -15.86 -3.56 5.69
C TYR A 164 -15.58 -4.97 6.24
N LEU A 165 -14.61 -5.70 5.68
CA LEU A 165 -14.22 -7.02 6.19
C LEU A 165 -13.66 -6.96 7.61
N ASN A 166 -12.83 -5.97 7.91
CA ASN A 166 -12.37 -5.69 9.27
C ASN A 166 -13.54 -5.34 10.19
N GLY A 167 -14.53 -4.61 9.69
CA GLY A 167 -15.75 -4.27 10.40
C GLY A 167 -16.58 -5.51 10.80
N LEU A 168 -16.75 -6.48 9.91
CA LEU A 168 -17.41 -7.76 10.23
C LEU A 168 -16.73 -8.44 11.43
N MET A 169 -15.41 -8.50 11.43
CA MET A 169 -14.64 -9.11 12.53
C MET A 169 -14.73 -8.27 13.81
N ALA A 170 -14.68 -6.95 13.70
CA ALA A 170 -14.82 -6.02 14.83
C ALA A 170 -16.18 -6.17 15.52
N GLY A 171 -17.27 -6.18 14.73
CA GLY A 171 -18.62 -6.37 15.24
C GLY A 171 -18.84 -7.72 15.92
N ALA A 172 -18.19 -8.78 15.40
CA ALA A 172 -18.23 -10.11 16.00
C ALA A 172 -17.47 -10.21 17.33
N LEU A 173 -16.36 -9.48 17.47
CA LEU A 173 -15.46 -9.58 18.63
C LEU A 173 -15.81 -8.62 19.75
N THR A 174 -16.41 -7.46 19.46
CA THR A 174 -16.79 -6.50 20.50
C THR A 174 -17.74 -7.12 21.52
N LYS A 175 -17.47 -6.88 22.80
CA LYS A 175 -18.32 -7.27 23.94
C LYS A 175 -19.07 -6.07 24.49
N SER A 176 -18.50 -4.87 24.33
CA SER A 176 -19.12 -3.63 24.78
C SER A 176 -20.17 -3.09 23.80
N GLY A 177 -20.14 -3.53 22.55
CA GLY A 177 -20.90 -2.93 21.45
C GLY A 177 -20.36 -1.56 21.02
N LYS A 178 -19.20 -1.15 21.54
CA LYS A 178 -18.55 0.12 21.23
C LYS A 178 -17.23 -0.13 20.54
N VAL A 179 -17.12 0.35 19.32
CA VAL A 179 -15.93 0.26 18.50
C VAL A 179 -15.38 1.67 18.31
N GLY A 180 -14.06 1.85 18.41
CA GLY A 180 -13.41 3.14 18.25
C GLY A 180 -12.66 3.24 16.91
N TYR A 181 -12.62 4.43 16.37
CA TYR A 181 -11.89 4.72 15.15
C TYR A 181 -11.03 5.97 15.31
N VAL A 182 -9.71 5.82 15.25
CA VAL A 182 -8.76 6.94 15.27
C VAL A 182 -8.50 7.36 13.82
N ALA A 183 -8.85 8.59 13.46
CA ALA A 183 -8.81 9.08 12.08
C ALA A 183 -7.92 10.32 11.94
N ALA A 184 -7.12 10.39 10.86
CA ALA A 184 -6.20 11.49 10.62
C ALA A 184 -6.94 12.77 10.22
N HIS A 185 -7.49 12.84 9.02
CA HIS A 185 -8.15 14.04 8.48
C HIS A 185 -9.51 13.73 7.86
N PRO A 186 -10.50 14.62 7.98
CA PRO A 186 -11.86 14.41 7.46
C PRO A 186 -11.93 14.63 5.93
N ILE A 187 -11.27 13.75 5.18
CA ILE A 187 -11.32 13.70 3.72
C ILE A 187 -12.23 12.57 3.23
N PRO A 188 -12.74 12.60 2.00
CA PRO A 188 -13.65 11.58 1.48
C PRO A 188 -13.11 10.15 1.58
N GLU A 189 -11.82 9.95 1.41
CA GLU A 189 -11.15 8.65 1.57
C GLU A 189 -11.41 8.07 2.97
N LEU A 190 -11.12 8.84 4.03
CA LEU A 190 -11.29 8.38 5.40
C LEU A 190 -12.76 8.23 5.77
N VAL A 191 -13.62 9.10 5.26
CA VAL A 191 -15.08 9.00 5.49
C VAL A 191 -15.60 7.66 4.95
N ARG A 192 -15.29 7.30 3.69
CA ARG A 192 -15.73 6.02 3.12
C ARG A 192 -15.10 4.79 3.80
N HIS A 193 -13.88 4.89 4.34
CA HIS A 193 -13.26 3.81 5.12
C HIS A 193 -14.01 3.58 6.44
N ILE A 194 -14.31 4.67 7.16
CA ILE A 194 -15.09 4.63 8.41
C ILE A 194 -16.49 4.05 8.15
N ASP A 195 -17.15 4.52 7.10
CA ASP A 195 -18.48 4.08 6.74
C ASP A 195 -18.54 2.60 6.36
N ALA A 196 -17.62 2.14 5.51
CA ALA A 196 -17.53 0.73 5.14
C ALA A 196 -17.24 -0.16 6.35
N PHE A 197 -16.33 0.28 7.23
CA PHE A 197 -16.06 -0.39 8.50
C PHE A 197 -17.30 -0.48 9.38
N ALA A 198 -18.03 0.62 9.53
CA ALA A 198 -19.26 0.66 10.33
C ALA A 198 -20.37 -0.22 9.74
N LEU A 199 -20.51 -0.28 8.41
CA LEU A 199 -21.44 -1.21 7.74
C LEU A 199 -21.10 -2.66 8.10
N GLY A 200 -19.82 -3.04 8.06
CA GLY A 200 -19.39 -4.39 8.48
C GLY A 200 -19.63 -4.65 9.98
N VAL A 201 -19.30 -3.68 10.83
CA VAL A 201 -19.57 -3.78 12.29
C VAL A 201 -21.05 -4.07 12.55
N ARG A 202 -21.94 -3.32 11.92
CA ARG A 202 -23.39 -3.44 12.13
C ARG A 202 -24.01 -4.65 11.44
N GLU A 203 -23.43 -5.17 10.37
CA GLU A 203 -23.84 -6.46 9.80
C GLU A 203 -23.59 -7.60 10.78
N ALA A 204 -22.46 -7.59 11.51
CA ALA A 204 -22.14 -8.58 12.51
C ALA A 204 -22.80 -8.33 13.87
N ASN A 205 -23.06 -7.07 14.23
CA ASN A 205 -23.68 -6.65 15.49
C ASN A 205 -24.52 -5.37 15.25
N PRO A 206 -25.81 -5.50 14.93
CA PRO A 206 -26.67 -4.35 14.54
C PRO A 206 -26.76 -3.23 15.58
N GLU A 207 -26.57 -3.54 16.88
CA GLU A 207 -26.63 -2.55 17.96
C GLU A 207 -25.30 -1.86 18.24
N ALA A 208 -24.21 -2.33 17.61
CA ALA A 208 -22.89 -1.75 17.84
C ALA A 208 -22.75 -0.38 17.16
N THR A 209 -21.90 0.46 17.77
CA THR A 209 -21.61 1.82 17.28
C THR A 209 -20.11 1.99 17.04
N VAL A 210 -19.76 2.89 16.12
CA VAL A 210 -18.38 3.27 15.81
C VAL A 210 -18.14 4.72 16.20
N GLU A 211 -17.36 4.96 17.26
CA GLU A 211 -17.00 6.30 17.74
C GLU A 211 -15.73 6.79 17.06
N VAL A 212 -15.80 7.92 16.34
CA VAL A 212 -14.70 8.49 15.56
C VAL A 212 -14.01 9.61 16.34
N ASN A 213 -12.69 9.51 16.45
CA ASN A 213 -11.84 10.56 17.03
C ASN A 213 -10.86 11.06 15.97
N TRP A 214 -11.02 12.33 15.51
CA TRP A 214 -10.15 12.99 14.55
C TRP A 214 -8.93 13.59 15.25
N ILE A 215 -7.70 13.20 14.82
CA ILE A 215 -6.45 13.72 15.40
C ILE A 215 -5.84 14.88 14.61
N PHE A 216 -6.35 15.17 13.41
CA PHE A 216 -5.86 16.24 12.51
C PHE A 216 -4.35 16.17 12.25
N ALA A 217 -3.84 14.97 12.05
CA ALA A 217 -2.47 14.70 11.67
C ALA A 217 -2.39 13.35 10.92
N TRP A 218 -1.57 13.29 9.88
CA TRP A 218 -1.26 12.01 9.23
C TRP A 218 -0.33 11.16 10.10
N TYR A 219 0.71 11.76 10.65
CA TYR A 219 1.71 11.10 11.48
C TYR A 219 1.91 11.87 12.79
N ASP A 220 1.33 11.39 13.88
CA ASP A 220 1.51 11.93 15.23
C ASP A 220 1.26 10.83 16.27
N PRO A 221 2.30 10.06 16.65
CA PRO A 221 2.16 8.97 17.61
C PRO A 221 1.58 9.40 18.97
N ALA A 222 1.83 10.64 19.40
CA ALA A 222 1.33 11.12 20.69
C ALA A 222 -0.19 11.34 20.64
N LYS A 223 -0.69 12.02 19.59
CA LYS A 223 -2.12 12.21 19.40
C LYS A 223 -2.86 10.90 19.13
N ALA A 224 -2.24 9.96 18.36
CA ALA A 224 -2.82 8.64 18.11
C ALA A 224 -3.01 7.87 19.42
N ARG A 225 -2.02 7.91 20.32
CA ARG A 225 -2.10 7.30 21.66
C ARG A 225 -3.21 7.94 22.49
N GLU A 226 -3.21 9.26 22.59
CA GLU A 226 -4.22 10.02 23.36
C GLU A 226 -5.64 9.68 22.88
N ALA A 227 -5.85 9.65 21.58
CA ALA A 227 -7.14 9.30 20.98
C ALA A 227 -7.56 7.86 21.27
N ALA A 228 -6.64 6.89 21.13
CA ALA A 228 -6.91 5.49 21.39
C ALA A 228 -7.23 5.26 22.88
N GLU A 229 -6.46 5.83 23.81
CA GLU A 229 -6.67 5.73 25.25
C GLU A 229 -7.99 6.40 25.68
N ALA A 230 -8.36 7.55 25.07
CA ALA A 230 -9.66 8.20 25.31
C ALA A 230 -10.84 7.33 24.88
N LEU A 231 -10.76 6.68 23.72
CA LEU A 231 -11.77 5.75 23.23
C LEU A 231 -11.91 4.54 24.18
N ILE A 232 -10.80 3.95 24.63
CA ILE A 232 -10.83 2.84 25.60
C ILE A 232 -11.45 3.30 26.94
N ALA A 233 -11.12 4.49 27.40
CA ALA A 233 -11.70 5.06 28.62
C ALA A 233 -13.23 5.26 28.51
N ASN A 234 -13.75 5.50 27.29
CA ASN A 234 -15.19 5.55 26.98
C ASN A 234 -15.84 4.16 26.86
N GLY A 235 -15.08 3.08 27.11
CA GLY A 235 -15.59 1.70 27.10
C GLY A 235 -15.49 1.01 25.74
N VAL A 236 -14.71 1.54 24.79
CA VAL A 236 -14.38 0.88 23.54
C VAL A 236 -13.47 -0.32 23.81
N ASP A 237 -13.73 -1.44 23.15
CA ASP A 237 -12.95 -2.69 23.25
C ASP A 237 -12.42 -3.19 21.89
N VAL A 238 -12.66 -2.44 20.82
CA VAL A 238 -12.11 -2.68 19.48
C VAL A 238 -11.66 -1.37 18.87
N LEU A 239 -10.46 -1.30 18.33
CA LEU A 239 -9.89 -0.12 17.70
C LEU A 239 -9.57 -0.38 16.21
N ALA A 240 -9.99 0.55 15.36
CA ALA A 240 -9.51 0.69 13.98
C ALA A 240 -8.95 2.11 13.78
N PHE A 241 -8.22 2.33 12.71
CA PHE A 241 -7.64 3.64 12.47
C PHE A 241 -7.27 3.88 11.00
N THR A 242 -7.07 5.14 10.66
CA THR A 242 -6.48 5.65 9.42
C THR A 242 -5.59 6.83 9.77
N GLU A 243 -4.48 6.54 10.43
CA GLU A 243 -3.35 7.43 10.67
C GLU A 243 -2.07 6.62 10.50
N ASP A 244 -0.94 7.26 10.29
CA ASP A 244 0.25 6.61 9.75
C ASP A 244 1.24 6.17 10.85
N THR A 245 0.75 5.54 11.93
CA THR A 245 1.61 4.95 12.96
C THR A 245 1.11 3.57 13.40
N ALA A 246 1.97 2.77 14.01
CA ALA A 246 1.55 1.53 14.67
C ALA A 246 1.00 1.76 16.10
N THR A 247 0.83 3.02 16.52
CA THR A 247 0.57 3.37 17.93
C THR A 247 -0.76 2.82 18.42
N VAL A 248 -1.82 2.86 17.61
CA VAL A 248 -3.13 2.33 17.99
C VAL A 248 -3.07 0.83 18.26
N VAL A 249 -2.32 0.08 17.43
CA VAL A 249 -2.08 -1.37 17.65
C VAL A 249 -1.29 -1.61 18.94
N GLN A 250 -0.25 -0.81 19.20
CA GLN A 250 0.55 -0.90 20.42
C GLN A 250 -0.27 -0.62 21.68
N VAL A 251 -1.14 0.39 21.65
CA VAL A 251 -2.05 0.69 22.76
C VAL A 251 -2.98 -0.49 23.03
N ALA A 252 -3.60 -1.06 22.01
CA ALA A 252 -4.46 -2.25 22.16
C ALA A 252 -3.69 -3.42 22.79
N GLU A 253 -2.46 -3.68 22.36
CA GLU A 253 -1.60 -4.73 22.91
C GLU A 253 -1.24 -4.46 24.39
N GLU A 254 -0.91 -3.22 24.74
CA GLU A 254 -0.60 -2.82 26.12
C GLU A 254 -1.79 -3.04 27.07
N TYR A 255 -3.01 -2.72 26.64
CA TYR A 255 -4.22 -2.93 27.44
C TYR A 255 -4.54 -4.43 27.55
N THR A 256 -4.41 -5.18 26.46
CA THR A 256 -4.59 -6.64 26.45
C THR A 256 -3.60 -7.33 27.40
N ALA A 257 -2.33 -6.92 27.38
CA ALA A 257 -1.30 -7.44 28.29
C ALA A 257 -1.58 -7.13 29.77
N LYS A 258 -2.32 -6.05 30.07
CA LYS A 258 -2.78 -5.69 31.43
C LYS A 258 -4.05 -6.43 31.86
N GLY A 259 -4.58 -7.34 31.03
CA GLY A 259 -5.79 -8.12 31.33
C GLY A 259 -7.09 -7.42 30.95
N GLN A 260 -7.05 -6.32 30.20
CA GLN A 260 -8.19 -5.67 29.57
C GLN A 260 -8.12 -5.92 28.06
N PRO A 261 -8.80 -6.95 27.52
CA PRO A 261 -8.75 -7.25 26.09
C PRO A 261 -9.25 -6.09 25.24
N VAL A 262 -8.41 -5.62 24.33
CA VAL A 262 -8.74 -4.62 23.30
C VAL A 262 -8.26 -5.17 21.97
N TYR A 263 -9.17 -5.32 21.02
CA TYR A 263 -8.84 -5.77 19.68
C TYR A 263 -8.41 -4.60 18.79
N SER A 264 -7.57 -4.87 17.80
CA SER A 264 -7.13 -3.84 16.83
C SER A 264 -7.03 -4.39 15.42
N PHE A 265 -7.02 -3.46 14.45
CA PHE A 265 -6.84 -3.73 13.03
C PHE A 265 -5.72 -2.86 12.50
N GLY A 266 -4.74 -3.47 11.77
CA GLY A 266 -3.61 -2.75 11.21
C GLY A 266 -4.00 -1.92 9.98
N HIS A 267 -3.12 -1.01 9.58
CA HIS A 267 -3.35 -0.04 8.52
C HIS A 267 -2.14 0.08 7.58
N TYR A 268 -2.35 -0.19 6.28
CA TYR A 268 -1.47 -0.05 5.12
C TYR A 268 -0.16 -0.83 5.12
N SER A 269 0.45 -1.07 6.26
CA SER A 269 1.74 -1.78 6.39
C SER A 269 1.64 -2.94 7.36
N PRO A 270 2.56 -3.93 7.30
CA PRO A 270 2.60 -5.04 8.25
C PRO A 270 2.81 -4.55 9.68
N MET A 271 1.84 -4.80 10.56
CA MET A 271 1.84 -4.32 11.95
C MET A 271 1.71 -5.44 13.00
N ALA A 272 1.61 -6.71 12.58
CA ALA A 272 1.39 -7.86 13.46
C ALA A 272 2.39 -7.95 14.63
N GLN A 273 3.63 -7.53 14.39
CA GLN A 273 4.69 -7.51 15.41
C GLN A 273 4.41 -6.56 16.58
N PHE A 274 3.56 -5.55 16.38
CA PHE A 274 3.20 -4.56 17.40
C PHE A 274 1.99 -4.95 18.25
N GLY A 275 1.20 -5.92 17.79
CA GLY A 275 0.00 -6.39 18.48
C GLY A 275 -0.28 -7.87 18.27
N PRO A 276 0.67 -8.79 18.61
CA PRO A 276 0.50 -10.21 18.31
C PRO A 276 -0.71 -10.85 19.02
N ASN A 277 -1.15 -10.28 20.12
CA ASN A 277 -2.28 -10.78 20.91
C ASN A 277 -3.55 -9.90 20.81
N SER A 278 -3.47 -8.76 20.15
CA SER A 278 -4.57 -7.79 20.04
C SER A 278 -4.97 -7.49 18.61
N MET A 279 -4.03 -7.55 17.66
CA MET A 279 -4.31 -7.28 16.25
C MET A 279 -4.97 -8.48 15.58
N VAL A 280 -6.21 -8.29 15.12
CA VAL A 280 -7.05 -9.34 14.51
C VAL A 280 -6.71 -9.53 13.04
N SER A 281 -6.60 -8.45 12.31
CA SER A 281 -6.33 -8.38 10.87
C SER A 281 -5.89 -6.95 10.50
N GLY A 282 -5.89 -6.63 9.22
CA GLY A 282 -5.59 -5.30 8.70
C GLY A 282 -5.66 -5.31 7.18
N GLN A 283 -5.36 -4.20 6.56
CA GLN A 283 -5.29 -4.07 5.11
C GLN A 283 -3.87 -3.72 4.69
N LEU A 284 -3.39 -4.39 3.64
CA LEU A 284 -2.10 -4.14 3.03
C LEU A 284 -2.26 -3.73 1.57
N VAL A 285 -1.35 -2.91 1.10
CA VAL A 285 -1.30 -2.47 -0.29
C VAL A 285 0.02 -2.82 -0.92
N ASN A 286 -0.04 -3.53 -2.03
CA ASN A 286 1.12 -3.72 -2.89
C ASN A 286 1.21 -2.61 -3.93
N TRP A 287 1.64 -1.42 -3.52
CA TRP A 287 1.84 -0.27 -4.42
C TRP A 287 2.84 -0.56 -5.53
N GLY A 288 3.81 -1.44 -5.29
CA GLY A 288 4.82 -1.81 -6.27
C GLY A 288 4.23 -2.32 -7.57
N VAL A 289 3.15 -3.09 -7.52
CA VAL A 289 2.47 -3.63 -8.71
C VAL A 289 1.85 -2.50 -9.55
N LEU A 290 1.26 -1.48 -8.91
CA LEU A 290 0.71 -0.32 -9.61
C LEU A 290 1.80 0.54 -10.21
N TYR A 291 2.87 0.81 -9.47
CA TYR A 291 4.02 1.56 -9.98
C TYR A 291 4.70 0.83 -11.13
N GLU A 292 4.85 -0.48 -11.03
CA GLU A 292 5.41 -1.32 -12.10
C GLU A 292 4.59 -1.20 -13.38
N ASP A 293 3.29 -1.34 -13.31
CA ASP A 293 2.40 -1.27 -14.47
C ASP A 293 2.48 0.12 -15.13
N ILE A 294 2.42 1.19 -14.33
CA ILE A 294 2.50 2.57 -14.80
C ILE A 294 3.86 2.85 -15.48
N LEU A 295 4.96 2.55 -14.77
CA LEU A 295 6.31 2.85 -15.24
C LEU A 295 6.67 2.02 -16.47
N THR A 296 6.25 0.75 -16.53
CA THR A 296 6.43 -0.10 -17.69
C THR A 296 5.66 0.43 -18.90
N LYS A 297 4.42 0.89 -18.73
CA LYS A 297 3.63 1.50 -19.81
C LYS A 297 4.24 2.80 -20.32
N ILE A 298 4.85 3.62 -19.45
CA ILE A 298 5.61 4.82 -19.86
C ILE A 298 6.86 4.39 -20.62
N TYR A 299 7.64 3.46 -20.13
CA TYR A 299 8.87 2.97 -20.77
C TYR A 299 8.60 2.39 -22.15
N LEU A 300 7.50 1.65 -22.32
CA LEU A 300 7.08 1.10 -23.61
C LEU A 300 6.38 2.10 -24.53
N GLY A 301 6.20 3.36 -24.11
CA GLY A 301 5.51 4.40 -24.90
C GLY A 301 4.00 4.21 -25.05
N ILE A 302 3.39 3.33 -24.26
CA ILE A 302 1.93 3.14 -24.19
C ILE A 302 1.29 4.36 -23.53
N TYR A 303 1.83 4.79 -22.40
CA TYR A 303 1.51 6.07 -21.80
C TYR A 303 2.42 7.18 -22.35
N THR A 304 1.79 8.26 -22.72
CA THR A 304 2.44 9.47 -23.23
C THR A 304 1.96 10.68 -22.42
N THR A 305 2.65 11.80 -22.54
CA THR A 305 2.21 13.05 -21.88
C THR A 305 0.95 13.67 -22.50
N LYS A 306 0.19 12.91 -23.29
CA LYS A 306 -1.02 13.38 -24.00
C LYS A 306 -2.22 12.44 -23.87
N ASN A 307 -2.12 11.36 -23.09
CA ASN A 307 -3.19 10.37 -23.01
C ASN A 307 -3.48 9.89 -21.57
N LEU A 308 -3.07 10.66 -20.54
CA LEU A 308 -3.30 10.28 -19.15
C LEU A 308 -4.60 10.83 -18.55
N GLU A 309 -5.33 11.72 -19.23
CA GLU A 309 -6.58 12.31 -18.69
C GLU A 309 -7.67 11.29 -18.38
N ASN A 310 -7.60 10.10 -18.99
CA ASN A 310 -8.52 9.00 -18.71
C ASN A 310 -7.88 7.86 -17.89
N VAL A 311 -6.64 8.04 -17.40
CA VAL A 311 -5.95 7.03 -16.61
C VAL A 311 -6.32 7.22 -15.15
N ASP A 312 -7.10 6.29 -14.66
CA ASP A 312 -7.61 6.24 -13.29
C ASP A 312 -7.48 4.80 -12.77
N TYR A 313 -6.39 4.53 -12.06
CA TYR A 313 -6.22 3.25 -11.40
C TYR A 313 -7.06 3.24 -10.13
N TRP A 314 -8.08 2.41 -10.13
CA TRP A 314 -8.95 2.21 -8.99
C TRP A 314 -8.84 0.75 -8.57
N GLY A 315 -7.94 0.48 -7.64
CA GLY A 315 -7.60 -0.88 -7.21
C GLY A 315 -8.60 -1.42 -6.20
N LEU A 316 -9.65 -2.07 -6.68
CA LEU A 316 -10.53 -2.91 -5.88
C LEU A 316 -9.99 -4.35 -5.81
N LEU A 317 -10.53 -5.16 -4.90
CA LEU A 317 -10.22 -6.59 -4.83
C LEU A 317 -10.52 -7.33 -6.14
N SER A 318 -11.51 -6.85 -6.92
CA SER A 318 -11.84 -7.37 -8.25
C SER A 318 -10.91 -6.92 -9.37
N GLY A 319 -9.86 -6.16 -9.08
CA GLY A 319 -8.98 -5.59 -10.10
C GLY A 319 -9.47 -4.29 -10.71
N GLY A 320 -10.55 -3.71 -10.19
CA GLY A 320 -11.12 -2.42 -10.58
C GLY A 320 -11.82 -2.40 -11.95
N PRO A 321 -12.95 -1.73 -12.08
CA PRO A 321 -13.69 -1.64 -13.33
C PRO A 321 -13.02 -0.76 -14.38
N ASN A 322 -12.12 0.10 -13.96
CA ASN A 322 -11.50 1.11 -14.80
C ASN A 322 -10.07 0.71 -15.13
N LEU A 323 -9.81 -0.04 -16.20
CA LEU A 323 -8.48 -0.20 -16.79
C LEU A 323 -7.70 -1.47 -16.45
N GLY A 324 -8.30 -2.46 -15.77
CA GLY A 324 -7.60 -3.71 -15.47
C GLY A 324 -6.37 -3.50 -14.59
N ALA A 325 -6.45 -2.55 -13.66
CA ALA A 325 -5.44 -2.41 -12.63
C ALA A 325 -5.37 -3.72 -11.83
N PRO A 326 -4.17 -4.28 -11.62
CA PRO A 326 -4.04 -5.50 -10.85
C PRO A 326 -4.53 -5.28 -9.42
N ALA A 327 -5.21 -6.27 -8.85
CA ALA A 327 -5.58 -6.23 -7.44
C ALA A 327 -4.31 -6.13 -6.59
N SER A 328 -4.20 -5.03 -5.84
CA SER A 328 -2.99 -4.70 -5.07
C SER A 328 -3.25 -4.66 -3.57
N VAL A 329 -4.47 -4.96 -3.16
CA VAL A 329 -4.92 -4.85 -1.77
C VAL A 329 -5.10 -6.23 -1.17
N GLU A 330 -4.51 -6.46 0.00
CA GLU A 330 -4.51 -7.74 0.70
C GLU A 330 -4.95 -7.56 2.16
N LEU A 331 -5.68 -8.54 2.67
CA LEU A 331 -6.09 -8.62 4.06
C LEU A 331 -5.07 -9.45 4.85
N GLY A 332 -4.73 -9.02 6.08
CA GLY A 332 -4.07 -9.86 7.07
C GLY A 332 -2.56 -9.82 7.17
N GLY A 333 -1.88 -9.22 6.21
CA GLY A 333 -0.43 -8.96 6.31
C GLY A 333 0.43 -10.17 6.67
N ASP A 334 1.28 -10.00 7.67
CA ASP A 334 2.32 -10.96 8.07
C ASP A 334 1.81 -12.26 8.71
N PHE A 335 0.51 -12.41 8.92
CA PHE A 335 -0.04 -13.64 9.52
C PHE A 335 -0.04 -14.84 8.57
N GLY A 336 0.30 -14.67 7.29
CA GLY A 336 0.24 -15.74 6.29
C GLY A 336 -1.17 -16.22 5.95
N VAL A 337 -2.18 -15.68 6.65
CA VAL A 337 -3.63 -15.84 6.45
C VAL A 337 -4.30 -14.49 6.67
N PRO A 338 -5.51 -14.25 6.11
CA PRO A 338 -6.20 -12.97 6.27
C PRO A 338 -6.59 -12.61 7.72
N VAL A 339 -6.48 -13.53 8.66
CA VAL A 339 -6.86 -13.36 10.06
C VAL A 339 -5.75 -13.90 10.95
N ASN A 340 -5.46 -13.19 12.05
CA ASN A 340 -4.57 -13.70 13.08
C ASN A 340 -5.14 -15.01 13.66
N PRO A 341 -4.39 -16.13 13.61
CA PRO A 341 -4.87 -17.44 14.08
C PRO A 341 -5.37 -17.44 15.52
N VAL A 342 -4.89 -16.53 16.37
CA VAL A 342 -5.33 -16.38 17.78
C VAL A 342 -6.83 -16.10 17.89
N PHE A 343 -7.43 -15.45 16.87
CA PHE A 343 -8.85 -15.06 16.89
C PHE A 343 -9.76 -15.95 16.04
N GLU A 344 -9.20 -16.93 15.33
CA GLU A 344 -9.94 -17.78 14.40
C GLU A 344 -11.12 -18.50 15.08
N ASP A 345 -10.89 -19.15 16.21
CA ASP A 345 -11.95 -19.87 16.94
C ASP A 345 -13.04 -18.92 17.44
N GLN A 346 -12.68 -17.72 17.88
CA GLN A 346 -13.64 -16.71 18.33
C GLN A 346 -14.54 -16.26 17.18
N LEU A 347 -13.96 -15.98 16.01
CA LEU A 347 -14.70 -15.58 14.81
C LEU A 347 -15.56 -16.71 14.23
N LYS A 348 -15.11 -17.96 14.34
CA LYS A 348 -15.91 -19.15 13.96
C LYS A 348 -17.09 -19.41 14.90
N ALA A 349 -17.00 -18.99 16.14
CA ALA A 349 -18.08 -19.15 17.12
C ALA A 349 -19.25 -18.18 16.89
N VAL A 350 -19.00 -17.01 16.28
CA VAL A 350 -20.07 -16.04 15.97
C VAL A 350 -20.73 -16.41 14.65
N LYS A 351 -22.05 -16.64 14.67
CA LYS A 351 -22.86 -17.00 13.52
C LYS A 351 -23.78 -15.85 13.13
N LEU A 352 -23.91 -15.64 11.83
CA LEU A 352 -24.83 -14.69 11.20
C LEU A 352 -25.74 -15.44 10.22
N THR A 353 -26.91 -14.88 9.94
CA THR A 353 -27.78 -15.35 8.85
C THR A 353 -27.63 -14.38 7.69
N ASP A 354 -26.85 -14.77 6.70
CA ASP A 354 -26.70 -14.00 5.46
C ASP A 354 -27.88 -14.29 4.51
N PRO A 355 -28.45 -13.28 3.83
CA PRO A 355 -29.60 -13.47 2.95
C PRO A 355 -29.36 -14.43 1.78
N VAL A 356 -28.11 -14.59 1.34
CA VAL A 356 -27.72 -15.42 0.18
C VAL A 356 -27.06 -16.71 0.61
N LEU A 357 -26.18 -16.64 1.63
CA LEU A 357 -25.35 -17.77 2.07
C LEU A 357 -25.99 -18.58 3.21
N GLY A 358 -27.10 -18.10 3.82
CA GLY A 358 -27.70 -18.71 5.00
C GLY A 358 -26.88 -18.54 6.27
N ASP A 359 -26.98 -19.51 7.21
CA ASP A 359 -26.23 -19.46 8.47
C ASP A 359 -24.75 -19.71 8.25
N ILE A 360 -23.93 -18.74 8.55
CA ILE A 360 -22.49 -18.74 8.29
C ILE A 360 -21.72 -18.16 9.48
N SER A 361 -20.50 -18.62 9.73
CA SER A 361 -19.63 -17.99 10.72
C SER A 361 -19.07 -16.68 10.17
N VAL A 362 -18.76 -15.72 11.06
CA VAL A 362 -18.10 -14.49 10.63
C VAL A 362 -16.75 -14.78 9.94
N TYR A 363 -16.00 -15.75 10.46
CA TYR A 363 -14.78 -16.21 9.82
C TYR A 363 -15.01 -16.64 8.37
N ASP A 364 -15.95 -17.54 8.13
CA ASP A 364 -16.24 -18.05 6.78
C ASP A 364 -16.86 -16.95 5.90
N LEU A 365 -17.67 -16.04 6.49
CA LEU A 365 -18.27 -14.92 5.78
C LEU A 365 -17.21 -13.96 5.22
N VAL A 366 -16.18 -13.63 6.00
CA VAL A 366 -15.06 -12.79 5.53
C VAL A 366 -14.44 -13.36 4.25
N PHE A 367 -14.14 -14.68 4.22
CA PHE A 367 -13.59 -15.30 3.02
C PHE A 367 -14.58 -15.33 1.85
N LYS A 368 -15.85 -15.59 2.14
CA LYS A 368 -16.90 -15.54 1.11
C LYS A 368 -17.10 -14.15 0.53
N ARG A 369 -17.03 -13.10 1.35
CA ARG A 369 -17.08 -11.70 0.87
C ARG A 369 -15.87 -11.37 -0.01
N ILE A 370 -14.66 -11.83 0.33
CA ILE A 370 -13.47 -11.68 -0.52
C ILE A 370 -13.70 -12.35 -1.89
N GLU A 371 -14.23 -13.57 -1.92
CA GLU A 371 -14.57 -14.26 -3.17
C GLU A 371 -15.61 -13.46 -3.98
N GLN A 372 -16.67 -12.98 -3.33
CA GLN A 372 -17.73 -12.19 -3.95
C GLN A 372 -17.23 -10.83 -4.49
N MET A 373 -16.34 -10.16 -3.76
CA MET A 373 -15.73 -8.90 -4.20
C MET A 373 -14.80 -9.10 -5.40
N LYS A 374 -14.13 -10.27 -5.51
CA LYS A 374 -13.26 -10.62 -6.64
C LYS A 374 -14.02 -11.08 -7.87
N ASP A 375 -15.26 -11.50 -7.74
CA ASP A 375 -16.07 -12.04 -8.84
C ASP A 375 -16.90 -10.90 -9.49
N PRO A 376 -16.56 -10.47 -10.72
CA PRO A 376 -17.30 -9.41 -11.41
C PRO A 376 -18.75 -9.78 -11.73
N ALA A 377 -19.11 -11.08 -11.68
CA ALA A 377 -20.47 -11.53 -11.90
C ALA A 377 -21.37 -11.37 -10.66
N VAL A 378 -20.79 -11.37 -9.45
CA VAL A 378 -21.53 -11.23 -8.19
C VAL A 378 -21.75 -9.78 -7.84
N LEU A 379 -20.76 -8.92 -8.11
CA LEU A 379 -20.81 -7.47 -7.89
C LEU A 379 -21.11 -7.07 -6.43
N PHE A 380 -20.60 -7.81 -5.44
CA PHE A 380 -20.76 -7.40 -4.05
C PHE A 380 -20.03 -6.09 -3.76
N ASP A 381 -20.70 -5.17 -3.11
CA ASP A 381 -20.15 -3.89 -2.69
C ASP A 381 -20.75 -3.48 -1.34
N PRO A 382 -19.96 -3.08 -0.32
CA PRO A 382 -20.47 -2.62 0.97
C PRO A 382 -21.45 -1.43 0.84
N PHE A 383 -21.25 -0.56 -0.16
CA PHE A 383 -22.13 0.57 -0.44
C PHE A 383 -23.28 0.23 -1.38
N ALA A 384 -23.76 -1.02 -1.38
CA ALA A 384 -25.02 -1.39 -2.03
C ALA A 384 -26.20 -1.07 -1.09
N GLY A 385 -27.14 -0.21 -1.54
CA GLY A 385 -28.30 0.23 -0.75
C GLY A 385 -29.33 -0.86 -0.47
N PRO A 386 -30.25 -0.61 0.48
CA PRO A 386 -30.53 0.71 1.07
C PRO A 386 -29.57 1.07 2.22
N ILE A 387 -29.06 2.30 2.25
CA ILE A 387 -28.19 2.80 3.31
C ILE A 387 -28.66 4.18 3.75
N ASN A 388 -28.85 4.35 5.06
CA ASN A 388 -29.16 5.62 5.69
C ASN A 388 -27.89 6.29 6.23
N ASP A 389 -27.91 7.62 6.33
CA ASP A 389 -26.91 8.34 7.09
C ASP A 389 -27.19 8.27 8.61
N GLN A 390 -26.26 8.83 9.40
CA GLN A 390 -26.32 8.85 10.86
C GLN A 390 -27.58 9.57 11.42
N ASP A 391 -28.24 10.41 10.63
CA ASP A 391 -29.46 11.12 10.99
C ASP A 391 -30.75 10.40 10.51
N GLY A 392 -30.59 9.22 9.89
CA GLY A 392 -31.69 8.39 9.39
C GLY A 392 -32.18 8.76 8.00
N ALA A 393 -31.51 9.67 7.28
CA ALA A 393 -31.90 10.02 5.91
C ALA A 393 -31.34 8.99 4.91
N LEU A 394 -32.19 8.49 4.01
CA LEU A 394 -31.81 7.54 2.98
C LEU A 394 -30.83 8.17 1.98
N LYS A 395 -29.60 7.71 1.94
CA LYS A 395 -28.53 8.17 1.03
C LYS A 395 -28.36 7.28 -0.20
N ILE A 396 -28.43 5.98 -0.02
CA ILE A 396 -28.29 5.01 -1.11
C ILE A 396 -29.58 4.18 -1.16
N LYS A 397 -30.30 4.24 -2.28
CA LYS A 397 -31.56 3.51 -2.44
C LYS A 397 -31.30 2.03 -2.71
N ASP A 398 -32.32 1.21 -2.46
CA ASP A 398 -32.28 -0.21 -2.80
C ASP A 398 -31.89 -0.44 -4.27
N GLY A 399 -30.99 -1.39 -4.51
CA GLY A 399 -30.43 -1.71 -5.82
C GLY A 399 -29.46 -0.65 -6.42
N GLN A 400 -29.16 0.41 -5.68
CA GLN A 400 -28.15 1.41 -6.08
C GLN A 400 -26.82 1.20 -5.35
N ARG A 401 -25.75 1.74 -5.95
CA ARG A 401 -24.39 1.79 -5.39
C ARG A 401 -23.82 3.17 -5.58
N LEU A 402 -22.84 3.53 -4.77
CA LEU A 402 -22.06 4.74 -5.02
C LEU A 402 -21.18 4.56 -6.26
N THR A 403 -21.15 5.59 -7.08
CA THR A 403 -20.18 5.73 -8.17
C THR A 403 -18.80 6.08 -7.62
N VAL A 404 -17.74 5.89 -8.40
CA VAL A 404 -16.37 6.32 -8.04
C VAL A 404 -16.33 7.81 -7.69
N PHE A 405 -17.08 8.64 -8.40
CA PHE A 405 -17.18 10.07 -8.09
C PHE A 405 -17.81 10.32 -6.72
N GLU A 406 -18.91 9.65 -6.40
CA GLU A 406 -19.56 9.77 -5.09
C GLU A 406 -18.67 9.26 -3.97
N LEU A 407 -17.95 8.16 -4.16
CA LEU A 407 -16.96 7.66 -3.21
C LEU A 407 -15.81 8.65 -2.98
N ASN A 408 -15.39 9.39 -4.01
CA ASN A 408 -14.35 10.42 -3.92
C ASN A 408 -14.85 11.77 -3.37
N THR A 409 -16.16 11.91 -3.14
CA THR A 409 -16.76 13.15 -2.65
C THR A 409 -17.69 12.94 -1.45
N ILE A 410 -17.72 11.73 -0.89
CA ILE A 410 -18.55 11.40 0.28
C ILE A 410 -18.17 12.29 1.47
N ASP A 411 -19.18 12.84 2.15
CA ASP A 411 -19.01 13.81 3.22
C ASP A 411 -20.03 13.64 4.36
N TRP A 412 -20.60 12.44 4.46
CA TRP A 412 -21.58 12.06 5.47
C TRP A 412 -21.24 10.68 6.05
N PHE A 413 -21.67 10.40 7.28
CA PHE A 413 -21.50 9.10 7.92
C PHE A 413 -22.76 8.25 7.82
N VAL A 414 -22.57 6.93 7.71
CA VAL A 414 -23.65 5.94 7.79
C VAL A 414 -24.23 5.84 9.21
N GLU A 415 -25.43 5.30 9.30
CA GLU A 415 -26.08 4.98 10.58
C GLU A 415 -25.17 4.12 11.49
N GLY A 416 -25.11 4.45 12.79
CA GLY A 416 -24.29 3.79 13.80
C GLY A 416 -22.91 4.41 13.99
N VAL A 417 -22.49 5.37 13.15
CA VAL A 417 -21.26 6.14 13.39
C VAL A 417 -21.56 7.32 14.32
N ILE A 418 -20.72 7.48 15.34
CA ILE A 418 -20.78 8.60 16.30
C ILE A 418 -19.62 9.54 15.99
N GLY A 419 -19.93 10.78 15.66
CA GLY A 419 -18.96 11.80 15.28
C GLY A 419 -19.50 12.70 14.16
N LYS A 420 -18.62 13.45 13.54
CA LYS A 420 -18.95 14.29 12.37
C LYS A 420 -18.01 13.94 11.23
N ALA A 421 -18.55 13.73 10.04
CA ALA A 421 -17.75 13.54 8.82
C ALA A 421 -16.96 14.81 8.45
N LYS A 422 -17.46 15.99 8.84
CA LYS A 422 -16.81 17.31 8.73
C LYS A 422 -16.92 18.02 10.07
N PRO A 423 -15.97 17.79 11.01
CA PRO A 423 -15.96 18.42 12.33
C PRO A 423 -15.60 19.90 12.31
#